data_dddcf19c2946cd22662b96ee07e736dc
#
_entry.id   dddcf19c2946cd22662b96ee07e736dc
#
_cell.length_a   1.000
_cell.length_b   1.000
_cell.length_c   1.000
_cell.angle_alpha   90.00
_cell.angle_beta   90.00
_cell.angle_gamma   90.00
#
_symmetry.space_group_name_H-M   'P 1'
#
loop_
_entity.id
_entity.type
_entity.pdbx_description
1 polymer ?
#
loop_
_entity_poly.entity_id
_entity_poly.type
_entity_poly.pdbx_seq_one_letter_code
_entity_poly.pdbx_strand_id
1 'polypeptide(L)'
;MGKDIYNDYETYRNVVKKVNEYTGLNLEEITFNSSEEILNQTKNTQIAILTMSLGILEILKENKVNAEASLGLSLGEYGALIFGKILSLEDGVKIVKKRGEIMQDLCPEGDWAMAAVLGLDEKTVNEVCLNATKGFISAANYNCPGQIVISGERIALEEITENLKAKGAKRVIELNTAGPFHTKMLKDASIKLREELEDITINSSKNVVIKNIDGKAYKDSEDVKDILSKHITNPVRFEDGIKEMIDMGIDTFVEIGPGKTLSGFVKKINKDVKVLNINNSESLKLALEELSI
;
A
#
# COMPACT_ATOMS: atom_id res chain seq x y z
N MET A 1 3.74 13.29 9.20
CA MET A 1 3.78 13.24 7.72
C MET A 1 2.87 14.34 7.15
N GLY A 2 3.29 15.07 6.09
CA GLY A 2 2.45 16.05 5.38
C GLY A 2 2.06 17.33 6.13
N LYS A 3 2.71 17.68 7.26
CA LYS A 3 2.37 18.86 8.06
C LYS A 3 2.66 20.17 7.33
N ASP A 4 3.69 20.19 6.52
CA ASP A 4 4.06 21.31 5.66
C ASP A 4 3.00 21.55 4.57
N ILE A 5 2.57 20.49 3.87
CA ILE A 5 1.47 20.57 2.89
C ILE A 5 0.17 21.04 3.56
N TYR A 6 -0.14 20.52 4.76
CA TYR A 6 -1.30 20.95 5.55
C TYR A 6 -1.25 22.46 5.85
N ASN A 7 -0.08 22.99 6.21
CA ASN A 7 0.09 24.41 6.49
C ASN A 7 -0.04 25.26 5.23
N ASP A 8 0.52 24.81 4.10
CA ASP A 8 0.63 25.60 2.88
C ASP A 8 -0.64 25.59 2.02
N TYR A 9 -1.46 24.50 2.07
CA TYR A 9 -2.57 24.28 1.13
C TYR A 9 -3.92 24.12 1.84
N GLU A 10 -4.87 25.02 1.52
CA GLU A 10 -6.24 24.93 2.03
C GLU A 10 -6.96 23.67 1.55
N THR A 11 -6.75 23.29 0.30
CA THR A 11 -7.30 22.07 -0.30
C THR A 11 -6.95 20.82 0.52
N TYR A 12 -5.72 20.73 0.98
CA TYR A 12 -5.29 19.63 1.86
C TYR A 12 -6.04 19.65 3.21
N ARG A 13 -6.14 20.83 3.85
CA ARG A 13 -6.92 21.00 5.11
C ARG A 13 -8.36 20.56 4.95
N ASN A 14 -8.99 20.91 3.82
CA ASN A 14 -10.36 20.52 3.52
C ASN A 14 -10.52 19.00 3.38
N VAL A 15 -9.55 18.29 2.83
CA VAL A 15 -9.54 16.82 2.79
C VAL A 15 -9.44 16.25 4.20
N VAL A 16 -8.50 16.73 5.02
CA VAL A 16 -8.35 16.29 6.42
C VAL A 16 -9.66 16.48 7.19
N LYS A 17 -10.30 17.65 7.05
CA LYS A 17 -11.59 17.94 7.69
C LYS A 17 -12.68 16.94 7.29
N LYS A 18 -12.81 16.63 5.98
CA LYS A 18 -13.79 15.65 5.49
C LYS A 18 -13.51 14.25 6.04
N VAL A 19 -12.23 13.84 6.09
CA VAL A 19 -11.86 12.52 6.65
C VAL A 19 -12.17 12.47 8.14
N ASN A 20 -11.94 13.54 8.90
CA ASN A 20 -12.36 13.64 10.31
C ASN A 20 -13.87 13.49 10.46
N GLU A 21 -14.65 14.20 9.64
CA GLU A 21 -16.13 14.13 9.65
C GLU A 21 -16.63 12.70 9.37
N TYR A 22 -16.07 12.02 8.37
CA TYR A 22 -16.50 10.67 7.97
C TYR A 22 -16.06 9.58 8.94
N THR A 23 -14.91 9.75 9.58
CA THR A 23 -14.31 8.71 10.43
C THR A 23 -14.51 8.94 11.92
N GLY A 24 -14.86 10.17 12.34
CA GLY A 24 -14.92 10.60 13.74
C GLY A 24 -13.54 10.69 14.41
N LEU A 25 -12.45 10.67 13.65
CA LEU A 25 -11.08 10.79 14.15
C LEU A 25 -10.62 12.26 14.20
N ASN A 26 -9.60 12.53 14.99
CA ASN A 26 -8.83 13.78 14.94
C ASN A 26 -7.48 13.49 14.29
N LEU A 27 -7.42 13.62 12.96
CA LEU A 27 -6.22 13.28 12.19
C LEU A 27 -5.07 14.26 12.42
N GLU A 28 -5.34 15.51 12.74
CA GLU A 28 -4.30 16.47 13.13
C GLU A 28 -3.58 16.02 14.39
N GLU A 29 -4.32 15.54 15.38
CA GLU A 29 -3.72 15.00 16.60
C GLU A 29 -2.94 13.72 16.30
N ILE A 30 -3.53 12.76 15.59
CA ILE A 30 -2.90 11.48 15.25
C ILE A 30 -1.63 11.69 14.41
N THR A 31 -1.70 12.56 13.39
CA THR A 31 -0.66 12.66 12.37
C THR A 31 0.46 13.64 12.74
N PHE A 32 0.13 14.73 13.45
CA PHE A 32 1.06 15.84 13.66
C PHE A 32 1.51 16.04 15.10
N ASN A 33 0.73 15.56 16.07
CA ASN A 33 0.94 15.86 17.49
C ASN A 33 1.11 14.62 18.36
N SER A 34 0.75 13.42 17.88
CA SER A 34 0.93 12.17 18.63
C SER A 34 2.40 11.72 18.65
N SER A 35 2.73 10.80 19.54
CA SER A 35 4.03 10.13 19.53
C SER A 35 4.18 9.24 18.29
N GLU A 36 5.43 8.96 17.91
CA GLU A 36 5.74 8.03 16.84
C GLU A 36 5.15 6.64 17.08
N GLU A 37 5.13 6.18 18.33
CA GLU A 37 4.52 4.92 18.73
C GLU A 37 3.01 4.87 18.43
N ILE A 38 2.28 5.96 18.71
CA ILE A 38 0.84 6.07 18.41
C ILE A 38 0.63 6.11 16.90
N LEU A 39 1.39 6.93 16.17
CA LEU A 39 1.27 7.03 14.72
C LEU A 39 1.59 5.71 14.02
N ASN A 40 2.54 4.92 14.52
CA ASN A 40 2.96 3.65 13.95
C ASN A 40 2.01 2.49 14.24
N GLN A 41 0.98 2.66 15.08
CA GLN A 41 -0.09 1.67 15.21
C GLN A 41 -0.79 1.46 13.87
N THR A 42 -1.02 0.20 13.48
CA THR A 42 -1.59 -0.16 12.17
C THR A 42 -2.86 0.62 11.83
N LYS A 43 -3.77 0.77 12.79
CA LYS A 43 -5.03 1.53 12.65
C LYS A 43 -4.81 3.02 12.35
N ASN A 44 -3.77 3.63 12.93
CA ASN A 44 -3.47 5.05 12.76
C ASN A 44 -2.64 5.31 11.50
N THR A 45 -1.62 4.49 11.26
CA THR A 45 -0.74 4.61 10.09
C THR A 45 -1.54 4.54 8.79
N GLN A 46 -2.46 3.59 8.67
CA GLN A 46 -3.21 3.38 7.43
C GLN A 46 -4.04 4.60 7.05
N ILE A 47 -4.84 5.12 7.97
CA ILE A 47 -5.69 6.28 7.68
C ILE A 47 -4.87 7.57 7.49
N ALA A 48 -3.76 7.73 8.20
CA ALA A 48 -2.88 8.89 8.07
C ALA A 48 -2.19 8.93 6.68
N ILE A 49 -1.67 7.78 6.20
CA ILE A 49 -1.06 7.67 4.86
C ILE A 49 -2.11 7.92 3.77
N LEU A 50 -3.30 7.31 3.88
CA LEU A 50 -4.38 7.52 2.92
C LEU A 50 -4.77 8.99 2.86
N THR A 51 -4.96 9.65 4.01
CA THR A 51 -5.34 11.06 4.08
C THR A 51 -4.31 11.97 3.44
N MET A 52 -3.01 11.71 3.68
CA MET A 52 -1.94 12.45 3.02
C MET A 52 -1.99 12.30 1.49
N SER A 53 -2.15 11.07 1.01
CA SER A 53 -2.23 10.80 -0.43
C SER A 53 -3.44 11.46 -1.06
N LEU A 54 -4.60 11.40 -0.41
CA LEU A 54 -5.83 12.05 -0.89
C LEU A 54 -5.73 13.59 -0.91
N GLY A 55 -5.09 14.18 0.10
CA GLY A 55 -4.84 15.61 0.14
C GLY A 55 -3.95 16.09 -1.02
N ILE A 56 -2.86 15.36 -1.29
CA ILE A 56 -1.98 15.63 -2.44
C ILE A 56 -2.76 15.44 -3.75
N LEU A 57 -3.53 14.38 -3.87
CA LEU A 57 -4.33 14.08 -5.06
C LEU A 57 -5.32 15.21 -5.38
N GLU A 58 -6.01 15.77 -4.39
CA GLU A 58 -6.96 16.88 -4.63
C GLU A 58 -6.23 18.16 -5.05
N ILE A 59 -5.01 18.44 -4.54
CA ILE A 59 -4.19 19.56 -5.01
C ILE A 59 -3.77 19.35 -6.49
N LEU A 60 -3.35 18.14 -6.86
CA LEU A 60 -3.02 17.82 -8.25
C LEU A 60 -4.22 18.04 -9.18
N LYS A 61 -5.41 17.58 -8.78
CA LYS A 61 -6.67 17.77 -9.53
C LYS A 61 -7.03 19.26 -9.69
N GLU A 62 -6.91 20.05 -8.63
CA GLU A 62 -7.14 21.50 -8.66
C GLU A 62 -6.22 22.19 -9.66
N ASN A 63 -4.98 21.67 -9.82
CA ASN A 63 -4.02 22.12 -10.81
C ASN A 63 -4.16 21.41 -12.17
N LYS A 64 -5.29 20.74 -12.42
CA LYS A 64 -5.63 20.05 -13.68
C LYS A 64 -4.66 18.91 -14.08
N VAL A 65 -3.87 18.41 -13.14
CA VAL A 65 -3.05 17.21 -13.33
C VAL A 65 -3.97 15.99 -13.25
N ASN A 66 -4.02 15.22 -14.33
CA ASN A 66 -4.80 14.01 -14.45
C ASN A 66 -3.88 12.81 -14.65
N ALA A 67 -4.37 11.62 -14.28
CA ALA A 67 -3.70 10.36 -14.54
C ALA A 67 -4.66 9.37 -15.20
N GLU A 68 -4.14 8.53 -16.07
CA GLU A 68 -4.91 7.51 -16.81
C GLU A 68 -5.10 6.24 -15.98
N ALA A 69 -4.12 5.94 -15.12
CA ALA A 69 -4.10 4.75 -14.30
C ALA A 69 -3.62 5.03 -12.88
N SER A 70 -3.99 4.15 -11.97
CA SER A 70 -3.56 4.19 -10.58
C SER A 70 -3.25 2.79 -10.04
N LEU A 71 -2.27 2.74 -9.15
CA LEU A 71 -1.86 1.57 -8.40
C LEU A 71 -1.44 2.04 -7.01
N GLY A 72 -1.74 1.26 -5.99
CA GLY A 72 -1.21 1.52 -4.65
C GLY A 72 -0.72 0.22 -4.04
N LEU A 73 0.31 0.26 -3.19
CA LEU A 73 0.81 -0.91 -2.49
C LEU A 73 -0.02 -1.13 -1.21
N SER A 74 -0.64 -2.30 -1.07
CA SER A 74 -1.45 -2.69 0.10
C SER A 74 -2.54 -1.66 0.43
N LEU A 75 -2.33 -0.85 1.45
CA LEU A 75 -3.21 0.26 1.80
C LEU A 75 -3.46 1.22 0.63
N GLY A 76 -2.43 1.48 -0.16
CA GLY A 76 -2.51 2.41 -1.29
C GLY A 76 -3.55 2.02 -2.35
N GLU A 77 -3.93 0.74 -2.44
CA GLU A 77 -4.99 0.27 -3.33
C GLU A 77 -6.33 0.98 -3.07
N TYR A 78 -6.65 1.28 -1.81
CA TYR A 78 -7.85 2.04 -1.47
C TYR A 78 -7.79 3.49 -1.98
N GLY A 79 -6.63 4.12 -1.93
CA GLY A 79 -6.40 5.42 -2.56
C GLY A 79 -6.59 5.38 -4.07
N ALA A 80 -6.09 4.33 -4.72
CA ALA A 80 -6.28 4.10 -6.16
C ALA A 80 -7.75 3.85 -6.51
N LEU A 81 -8.49 3.09 -5.69
CA LEU A 81 -9.93 2.86 -5.87
C LEU A 81 -10.76 4.15 -5.70
N ILE A 82 -10.39 5.03 -4.76
CA ILE A 82 -11.04 6.35 -4.59
C ILE A 82 -10.73 7.24 -5.80
N PHE A 83 -9.49 7.26 -6.27
CA PHE A 83 -9.10 7.98 -7.47
C PHE A 83 -9.89 7.51 -8.70
N GLY A 84 -9.96 6.20 -8.93
CA GLY A 84 -10.71 5.56 -10.03
C GLY A 84 -12.22 5.66 -9.89
N LYS A 85 -12.75 6.23 -8.77
CA LYS A 85 -14.19 6.36 -8.47
C LYS A 85 -14.91 5.03 -8.24
N ILE A 86 -14.20 3.93 -8.08
CA ILE A 86 -14.76 2.64 -7.65
C ILE A 86 -15.31 2.77 -6.22
N LEU A 87 -14.59 3.47 -5.34
CA LEU A 87 -15.06 3.86 -4.01
C LEU A 87 -15.34 5.35 -3.95
N SER A 88 -16.38 5.74 -3.22
CA SER A 88 -16.55 7.13 -2.80
C SER A 88 -15.46 7.52 -1.80
N LEU A 89 -15.20 8.82 -1.63
CA LEU A 89 -14.27 9.30 -0.59
C LEU A 89 -14.73 8.81 0.80
N GLU A 90 -16.02 8.94 1.08
CA GLU A 90 -16.61 8.56 2.37
C GLU A 90 -16.45 7.07 2.64
N ASP A 91 -16.88 6.22 1.72
CA ASP A 91 -16.77 4.76 1.86
C ASP A 91 -15.31 4.32 1.97
N GLY A 92 -14.43 4.89 1.13
CA GLY A 92 -13.02 4.55 1.11
C GLY A 92 -12.30 4.87 2.43
N VAL A 93 -12.55 6.04 3.05
CA VAL A 93 -11.91 6.36 4.33
C VAL A 93 -12.51 5.62 5.51
N LYS A 94 -13.83 5.35 5.48
CA LYS A 94 -14.49 4.53 6.50
C LYS A 94 -13.95 3.10 6.50
N ILE A 95 -13.86 2.48 5.33
CA ILE A 95 -13.36 1.10 5.24
C ILE A 95 -11.87 0.99 5.56
N VAL A 96 -11.04 1.99 5.23
CA VAL A 96 -9.62 1.98 5.61
C VAL A 96 -9.43 2.13 7.11
N LYS A 97 -10.24 2.96 7.78
CA LYS A 97 -10.27 3.00 9.26
C LYS A 97 -10.56 1.61 9.81
N LYS A 98 -11.62 0.96 9.34
CA LYS A 98 -12.00 -0.40 9.75
C LYS A 98 -10.92 -1.43 9.44
N ARG A 99 -10.32 -1.36 8.25
CA ARG A 99 -9.20 -2.25 7.86
C ARG A 99 -8.04 -2.15 8.83
N GLY A 100 -7.65 -0.93 9.21
CA GLY A 100 -6.57 -0.72 10.17
C GLY A 100 -6.88 -1.29 11.56
N GLU A 101 -8.10 -1.08 12.07
CA GLU A 101 -8.60 -1.66 13.31
C GLU A 101 -8.60 -3.20 13.25
N ILE A 102 -9.22 -3.78 12.22
CA ILE A 102 -9.33 -5.22 12.01
C ILE A 102 -7.94 -5.89 11.92
N MET A 103 -7.04 -5.34 11.11
CA MET A 103 -5.69 -5.91 10.96
C MET A 103 -4.85 -5.82 12.23
N GLN A 104 -5.14 -4.85 13.11
CA GLN A 104 -4.48 -4.74 14.41
C GLN A 104 -5.12 -5.66 15.45
N ASP A 105 -6.44 -5.63 15.57
CA ASP A 105 -7.18 -6.28 16.66
C ASP A 105 -7.35 -7.79 16.44
N LEU A 106 -7.40 -8.23 15.16
CA LEU A 106 -7.48 -9.64 14.76
C LEU A 106 -6.14 -10.19 14.25
N CYS A 107 -5.02 -9.49 14.54
CA CYS A 107 -3.70 -10.07 14.36
C CYS A 107 -3.58 -11.28 15.29
N PRO A 108 -3.29 -12.48 14.76
CA PRO A 108 -3.21 -13.66 15.63
C PRO A 108 -2.07 -13.50 16.63
N GLU A 109 -2.26 -14.06 17.83
CA GLU A 109 -1.19 -14.13 18.84
C GLU A 109 0.00 -14.91 18.27
N GLY A 110 1.22 -14.43 18.55
CA GLY A 110 2.44 -15.07 18.09
C GLY A 110 3.59 -14.10 17.94
N ASP A 111 4.78 -14.64 17.76
CA ASP A 111 5.98 -13.86 17.44
C ASP A 111 6.15 -13.81 15.92
N TRP A 112 5.57 -12.77 15.32
CA TRP A 112 5.55 -12.56 13.89
C TRP A 112 6.69 -11.65 13.42
N ALA A 113 7.19 -11.93 12.23
CA ALA A 113 8.21 -11.12 11.60
C ALA A 113 7.95 -10.97 10.09
N MET A 114 8.41 -9.85 9.56
CA MET A 114 8.50 -9.62 8.12
C MET A 114 9.93 -9.24 7.76
N ALA A 115 10.42 -9.70 6.62
CA ALA A 115 11.76 -9.35 6.17
C ALA A 115 11.81 -9.10 4.65
N ALA A 116 12.57 -8.09 4.24
CA ALA A 116 12.88 -7.84 2.85
C ALA A 116 14.08 -8.71 2.42
N VAL A 117 13.86 -9.62 1.49
CA VAL A 117 14.89 -10.45 0.84
C VAL A 117 15.37 -9.72 -0.41
N LEU A 118 16.67 -9.43 -0.48
CA LEU A 118 17.29 -8.71 -1.58
C LEU A 118 18.18 -9.63 -2.43
N GLY A 119 18.03 -9.60 -3.74
CA GLY A 119 18.93 -10.23 -4.70
C GLY A 119 18.50 -11.61 -5.19
N LEU A 120 17.35 -12.12 -4.76
CA LEU A 120 16.77 -13.39 -5.23
C LEU A 120 15.53 -13.16 -6.08
N ASP A 121 15.22 -14.13 -6.94
CA ASP A 121 13.99 -14.20 -7.71
C ASP A 121 12.83 -14.83 -6.91
N GLU A 122 11.61 -14.68 -7.44
CA GLU A 122 10.37 -15.19 -6.84
C GLU A 122 10.42 -16.70 -6.62
N LYS A 123 10.86 -17.47 -7.61
CA LYS A 123 10.91 -18.93 -7.54
C LYS A 123 11.79 -19.41 -6.38
N THR A 124 12.99 -18.83 -6.28
CA THR A 124 13.97 -19.18 -5.24
C THR A 124 13.45 -18.82 -3.84
N VAL A 125 12.88 -17.62 -3.67
CA VAL A 125 12.34 -17.22 -2.36
C VAL A 125 11.15 -18.11 -1.96
N ASN A 126 10.22 -18.37 -2.87
CA ASN A 126 9.08 -19.25 -2.59
C ASN A 126 9.51 -20.66 -2.26
N GLU A 127 10.50 -21.23 -2.97
CA GLU A 127 11.05 -22.56 -2.68
C GLU A 127 11.64 -22.62 -1.27
N VAL A 128 12.42 -21.62 -0.86
CA VAL A 128 13.01 -21.59 0.48
C VAL A 128 11.93 -21.46 1.56
N CYS A 129 10.93 -20.59 1.36
CA CYS A 129 9.80 -20.45 2.30
C CYS A 129 9.01 -21.75 2.45
N LEU A 130 8.72 -22.46 1.35
CA LEU A 130 7.99 -23.73 1.36
C LEU A 130 8.73 -24.85 2.11
N ASN A 131 10.05 -24.78 2.17
CA ASN A 131 10.89 -25.77 2.84
C ASN A 131 11.19 -25.42 4.31
N ALA A 132 10.60 -24.35 4.86
CA ALA A 132 10.68 -24.05 6.29
C ALA A 132 9.99 -25.15 7.11
N THR A 133 10.66 -25.62 8.18
CA THR A 133 10.21 -26.73 9.03
C THR A 133 9.82 -26.33 10.44
N LYS A 134 10.30 -25.17 10.92
CA LYS A 134 10.09 -24.70 12.29
C LYS A 134 8.85 -23.84 12.48
N GLY A 135 8.18 -23.45 11.40
CA GLY A 135 7.01 -22.62 11.46
C GLY A 135 6.54 -22.16 10.08
N PHE A 136 5.50 -21.35 10.07
CA PHE A 136 4.95 -20.81 8.83
C PHE A 136 5.67 -19.53 8.39
N ILE A 137 6.06 -19.47 7.12
CA ILE A 137 6.53 -18.26 6.44
C ILE A 137 6.20 -18.33 4.95
N SER A 138 5.88 -17.20 4.34
CA SER A 138 5.58 -17.10 2.90
C SER A 138 5.94 -15.73 2.35
N ALA A 139 6.01 -15.61 1.01
CA ALA A 139 6.08 -14.30 0.37
C ALA A 139 4.81 -13.49 0.68
N ALA A 140 5.01 -12.19 0.97
CA ALA A 140 3.97 -11.21 1.28
C ALA A 140 3.92 -10.07 0.26
N ASN A 141 5.07 -9.67 -0.32
CA ASN A 141 5.11 -8.63 -1.35
C ASN A 141 6.17 -8.96 -2.40
N TYR A 142 5.77 -8.89 -3.65
CA TYR A 142 6.66 -8.86 -4.80
C TYR A 142 6.80 -7.40 -5.25
N ASN A 143 7.84 -6.71 -4.73
CA ASN A 143 7.95 -5.26 -4.85
C ASN A 143 8.60 -4.81 -6.17
N CYS A 144 9.71 -5.43 -6.53
CA CYS A 144 10.45 -5.15 -7.76
C CYS A 144 11.48 -6.27 -7.99
N PRO A 145 12.13 -6.36 -9.17
CA PRO A 145 13.16 -7.36 -9.44
C PRO A 145 14.20 -7.44 -8.32
N GLY A 146 14.34 -8.61 -7.73
CA GLY A 146 15.27 -8.87 -6.65
C GLY A 146 14.91 -8.23 -5.30
N GLN A 147 13.65 -7.87 -5.06
CA GLN A 147 13.17 -7.44 -3.75
C GLN A 147 11.80 -8.00 -3.43
N ILE A 148 11.77 -8.99 -2.56
CA ILE A 148 10.57 -9.70 -2.11
C ILE A 148 10.50 -9.59 -0.58
N VAL A 149 9.32 -9.27 -0.05
CA VAL A 149 9.06 -9.31 1.39
C VAL A 149 8.47 -10.67 1.72
N ILE A 150 9.01 -11.31 2.74
CA ILE A 150 8.48 -12.53 3.34
C ILE A 150 7.87 -12.21 4.71
N SER A 151 6.87 -12.98 5.11
CA SER A 151 6.10 -12.77 6.34
C SER A 151 5.71 -14.10 6.96
N GLY A 152 5.85 -14.21 8.28
CA GLY A 152 5.53 -15.43 9.01
C GLY A 152 6.03 -15.41 10.44
N GLU A 153 6.20 -16.60 11.02
CA GLU A 153 6.72 -16.78 12.37
C GLU A 153 8.22 -16.46 12.43
N ARG A 154 8.65 -15.73 13.46
CA ARG A 154 10.05 -15.33 13.66
C ARG A 154 11.00 -16.53 13.62
N ILE A 155 10.63 -17.63 14.27
CA ILE A 155 11.44 -18.85 14.29
C ILE A 155 11.63 -19.44 12.88
N ALA A 156 10.64 -19.31 12.00
CA ALA A 156 10.76 -19.73 10.61
C ALA A 156 11.66 -18.76 9.82
N LEU A 157 11.55 -17.45 10.05
CA LEU A 157 12.42 -16.45 9.43
C LEU A 157 13.89 -16.69 9.81
N GLU A 158 14.16 -16.93 11.08
CA GLU A 158 15.53 -17.25 11.58
C GLU A 158 16.06 -18.51 10.91
N GLU A 159 15.26 -19.58 10.83
CA GLU A 159 15.64 -20.84 10.18
C GLU A 159 16.04 -20.63 8.71
N ILE A 160 15.23 -19.91 7.92
CA ILE A 160 15.45 -19.81 6.48
C ILE A 160 16.44 -18.71 6.08
N THR A 161 16.80 -17.81 6.99
CA THR A 161 17.69 -16.67 6.67
C THR A 161 19.04 -17.15 6.12
N GLU A 162 19.65 -18.16 6.71
CA GLU A 162 20.93 -18.70 6.22
C GLU A 162 20.76 -19.45 4.88
N ASN A 163 19.62 -20.14 4.69
CA ASN A 163 19.29 -20.78 3.42
C ASN A 163 19.12 -19.75 2.29
N LEU A 164 18.45 -18.62 2.56
CA LEU A 164 18.32 -17.52 1.61
C LEU A 164 19.68 -16.93 1.23
N LYS A 165 20.57 -16.73 2.22
CA LYS A 165 21.95 -16.27 1.98
C LYS A 165 22.74 -17.27 1.15
N ALA A 166 22.66 -18.56 1.46
CA ALA A 166 23.31 -19.63 0.71
C ALA A 166 22.82 -19.74 -0.74
N LYS A 167 21.56 -19.37 -1.01
CA LYS A 167 20.98 -19.26 -2.37
C LYS A 167 21.36 -17.96 -3.08
N GLY A 168 22.09 -17.04 -2.44
CA GLY A 168 22.62 -15.81 -3.04
C GLY A 168 21.86 -14.52 -2.66
N ALA A 169 21.04 -14.55 -1.61
CA ALA A 169 20.46 -13.33 -1.08
C ALA A 169 21.56 -12.35 -0.64
N LYS A 170 21.56 -11.15 -1.19
CA LYS A 170 22.52 -10.09 -0.82
C LYS A 170 22.28 -9.60 0.60
N ARG A 171 21.03 -9.53 1.02
CA ARG A 171 20.58 -9.14 2.37
C ARG A 171 19.21 -9.73 2.66
N VAL A 172 18.98 -10.04 3.93
CA VAL A 172 17.67 -10.28 4.53
C VAL A 172 17.52 -9.24 5.65
N ILE A 173 16.59 -8.31 5.49
CA ILE A 173 16.43 -7.14 6.37
C ILE A 173 15.08 -7.24 7.03
N GLU A 174 15.06 -7.45 8.35
CA GLU A 174 13.81 -7.44 9.12
C GLU A 174 13.17 -6.06 9.08
N LEU A 175 11.85 -6.05 8.95
CA LEU A 175 11.03 -4.83 8.89
C LEU A 175 10.37 -4.58 10.24
N ASN A 176 10.22 -3.32 10.61
CA ASN A 176 9.48 -2.95 11.81
C ASN A 176 7.96 -3.00 11.52
N THR A 177 7.38 -4.19 11.61
CA THR A 177 5.97 -4.46 11.34
C THR A 177 5.33 -5.27 12.45
N ALA A 178 4.01 -5.13 12.62
CA ALA A 178 3.29 -5.63 13.78
C ALA A 178 2.52 -6.95 13.54
N GLY A 179 2.71 -7.65 12.42
CA GLY A 179 1.94 -8.87 12.18
C GLY A 179 2.26 -9.61 10.87
N PRO A 180 1.66 -10.80 10.66
CA PRO A 180 1.90 -11.66 9.50
C PRO A 180 1.08 -11.19 8.28
N PHE A 181 1.27 -9.91 7.90
CA PHE A 181 0.48 -9.27 6.84
C PHE A 181 0.67 -9.96 5.49
N HIS A 182 -0.41 -9.98 4.70
CA HIS A 182 -0.47 -10.60 3.38
C HIS A 182 -0.19 -12.10 3.38
N THR A 183 -0.57 -12.78 4.47
CA THR A 183 -0.48 -14.23 4.61
C THR A 183 -1.80 -14.85 5.06
N LYS A 184 -1.95 -16.16 4.85
CA LYS A 184 -3.13 -16.92 5.29
C LYS A 184 -3.42 -16.81 6.80
N MET A 185 -2.46 -16.32 7.59
CA MET A 185 -2.61 -16.16 9.05
C MET A 185 -3.63 -15.08 9.41
N LEU A 186 -3.89 -14.12 8.49
CA LEU A 186 -4.93 -13.10 8.66
C LEU A 186 -6.33 -13.53 8.17
N LYS A 187 -6.64 -14.82 8.14
CA LYS A 187 -7.92 -15.33 7.66
C LYS A 187 -9.12 -14.70 8.38
N ASP A 188 -9.08 -14.61 9.70
CA ASP A 188 -10.19 -14.05 10.49
C ASP A 188 -10.36 -12.55 10.21
N ALA A 189 -9.26 -11.83 10.05
CA ALA A 189 -9.27 -10.43 9.63
C ALA A 189 -9.87 -10.27 8.22
N SER A 190 -9.58 -11.21 7.28
CA SER A 190 -10.16 -11.22 5.94
C SER A 190 -11.68 -11.41 5.96
N ILE A 191 -12.17 -12.34 6.77
CA ILE A 191 -13.60 -12.59 6.94
C ILE A 191 -14.28 -11.33 7.50
N LYS A 192 -13.70 -10.75 8.56
CA LYS A 192 -14.26 -9.54 9.19
C LYS A 192 -14.25 -8.34 8.24
N LEU A 193 -13.18 -8.16 7.46
CA LEU A 193 -13.13 -7.10 6.46
C LEU A 193 -14.20 -7.30 5.37
N ARG A 194 -14.46 -8.55 4.96
CA ARG A 194 -15.53 -8.86 4.01
C ARG A 194 -16.90 -8.45 4.51
N GLU A 195 -17.18 -8.69 5.81
CA GLU A 195 -18.42 -8.24 6.46
C GLU A 195 -18.56 -6.70 6.44
N GLU A 196 -17.50 -5.97 6.82
CA GLU A 196 -17.52 -4.50 6.82
C GLU A 196 -17.65 -3.90 5.39
N LEU A 197 -17.25 -4.64 4.37
CA LEU A 197 -17.39 -4.24 2.97
C LEU A 197 -18.83 -4.42 2.44
N GLU A 198 -19.72 -5.17 3.11
CA GLU A 198 -21.08 -5.42 2.59
C GLU A 198 -21.88 -4.13 2.37
N ASP A 199 -21.76 -3.18 3.27
CA ASP A 199 -22.47 -1.91 3.22
C ASP A 199 -21.82 -0.87 2.29
N ILE A 200 -20.65 -1.18 1.71
CA ILE A 200 -19.92 -0.27 0.83
C ILE A 200 -20.48 -0.32 -0.59
N THR A 201 -20.69 0.84 -1.19
CA THR A 201 -21.12 0.94 -2.58
C THR A 201 -19.92 0.85 -3.53
N ILE A 202 -19.97 -0.10 -4.47
CA ILE A 202 -18.98 -0.26 -5.53
C ILE A 202 -19.54 0.33 -6.82
N ASN A 203 -18.79 1.27 -7.43
CA ASN A 203 -19.15 1.91 -8.69
C ASN A 203 -18.24 1.40 -9.83
N SER A 204 -18.67 1.61 -11.07
CA SER A 204 -17.81 1.39 -12.25
C SER A 204 -16.65 2.38 -12.25
N SER A 205 -15.47 1.88 -12.62
CA SER A 205 -14.25 2.70 -12.69
C SER A 205 -14.32 3.71 -13.82
N LYS A 206 -13.75 4.90 -13.58
CA LYS A 206 -13.54 5.92 -14.61
C LYS A 206 -12.13 5.95 -15.16
N ASN A 207 -11.18 5.34 -14.46
CA ASN A 207 -9.76 5.27 -14.78
C ASN A 207 -9.29 3.83 -14.57
N VAL A 208 -8.16 3.46 -15.16
CA VAL A 208 -7.56 2.16 -14.89
C VAL A 208 -7.08 2.11 -13.44
N VAL A 209 -7.53 1.09 -12.70
CA VAL A 209 -7.06 0.80 -11.34
C VAL A 209 -6.48 -0.60 -11.33
N ILE A 210 -5.24 -0.76 -10.87
CA ILE A 210 -4.54 -2.04 -10.82
C ILE A 210 -4.72 -2.68 -9.43
N LYS A 211 -5.11 -3.98 -9.43
CA LYS A 211 -5.26 -4.79 -8.22
C LYS A 211 -3.91 -5.27 -7.70
N ASN A 212 -3.79 -5.36 -6.39
CA ASN A 212 -2.59 -5.91 -5.76
C ASN A 212 -2.52 -7.44 -5.82
N ILE A 213 -3.66 -8.12 -5.85
CA ILE A 213 -3.72 -9.58 -5.73
C ILE A 213 -3.14 -10.31 -6.95
N ASP A 214 -3.21 -9.71 -8.14
CA ASP A 214 -2.76 -10.30 -9.40
C ASP A 214 -2.00 -9.33 -10.33
N GLY A 215 -1.88 -8.06 -9.96
CA GLY A 215 -1.22 -7.03 -10.76
C GLY A 215 -1.98 -6.63 -12.03
N LYS A 216 -3.28 -6.95 -12.15
CA LYS A 216 -4.11 -6.65 -13.32
C LYS A 216 -5.13 -5.55 -13.04
N ALA A 217 -5.63 -4.90 -14.09
CA ALA A 217 -6.68 -3.91 -13.96
C ALA A 217 -7.97 -4.52 -13.40
N TYR A 218 -8.68 -3.75 -12.54
CA TYR A 218 -10.04 -4.09 -12.14
C TYR A 218 -10.97 -4.08 -13.35
N LYS A 219 -11.92 -5.03 -13.37
CA LYS A 219 -13.00 -5.12 -14.37
C LYS A 219 -14.34 -4.92 -13.70
N ASP A 220 -15.28 -4.29 -14.37
CA ASP A 220 -16.63 -4.05 -13.84
C ASP A 220 -17.37 -5.34 -13.45
N SER A 221 -16.98 -6.49 -14.01
CA SER A 221 -17.58 -7.79 -13.70
C SER A 221 -17.03 -8.48 -12.45
N GLU A 222 -16.00 -7.90 -11.80
CA GLU A 222 -15.34 -8.54 -10.66
C GLU A 222 -16.00 -8.12 -9.33
N ASP A 223 -15.99 -9.04 -8.36
CA ASP A 223 -16.38 -8.72 -6.97
C ASP A 223 -15.23 -8.01 -6.25
N VAL A 224 -15.24 -6.67 -6.29
CA VAL A 224 -14.24 -5.82 -5.64
C VAL A 224 -14.16 -6.08 -4.14
N LYS A 225 -15.30 -6.37 -3.48
CA LYS A 225 -15.35 -6.65 -2.04
C LYS A 225 -14.62 -7.95 -1.70
N ASP A 226 -14.83 -8.99 -2.50
CA ASP A 226 -14.13 -10.27 -2.37
C ASP A 226 -12.63 -10.11 -2.62
N ILE A 227 -12.23 -9.36 -3.64
CA ILE A 227 -10.83 -9.07 -3.96
C ILE A 227 -10.14 -8.36 -2.78
N LEU A 228 -10.73 -7.29 -2.25
CA LEU A 228 -10.17 -6.52 -1.14
C LEU A 228 -10.06 -7.33 0.14
N SER A 229 -11.06 -8.15 0.45
CA SER A 229 -11.01 -9.01 1.63
C SER A 229 -9.92 -10.10 1.51
N LYS A 230 -9.80 -10.73 0.33
CA LYS A 230 -8.77 -11.73 0.06
C LYS A 230 -7.37 -11.15 -0.01
N HIS A 231 -7.24 -9.89 -0.40
CA HIS A 231 -5.94 -9.25 -0.55
C HIS A 231 -5.13 -9.23 0.76
N ILE A 232 -5.76 -9.07 1.94
CA ILE A 232 -5.01 -9.06 3.21
C ILE A 232 -4.42 -10.43 3.60
N THR A 233 -4.85 -11.51 2.94
CA THR A 233 -4.33 -12.88 3.11
C THR A 233 -3.47 -13.36 1.94
N ASN A 234 -3.27 -12.53 0.92
CA ASN A 234 -2.53 -12.86 -0.29
C ASN A 234 -1.42 -11.85 -0.56
N PRO A 235 -0.35 -12.27 -1.25
CA PRO A 235 0.77 -11.38 -1.57
C PRO A 235 0.37 -10.17 -2.42
N VAL A 236 1.07 -9.07 -2.19
CA VAL A 236 1.00 -7.87 -3.03
C VAL A 236 1.86 -8.07 -4.29
N ARG A 237 1.27 -7.99 -5.47
CA ARG A 237 1.90 -8.13 -6.79
C ARG A 237 2.26 -6.76 -7.38
N PHE A 238 3.03 -5.94 -6.64
CA PHE A 238 3.34 -4.57 -7.06
C PHE A 238 4.18 -4.51 -8.33
N GLU A 239 5.20 -5.36 -8.44
CA GLU A 239 6.05 -5.46 -9.62
C GLU A 239 5.22 -5.76 -10.89
N ASP A 240 4.29 -6.71 -10.79
CA ASP A 240 3.44 -7.10 -11.91
C ASP A 240 2.48 -5.95 -12.29
N GLY A 241 1.95 -5.24 -11.30
CA GLY A 241 1.09 -4.08 -11.54
C GLY A 241 1.80 -2.94 -12.25
N ILE A 242 3.04 -2.62 -11.89
CA ILE A 242 3.84 -1.62 -12.61
C ILE A 242 4.14 -2.08 -14.04
N LYS A 243 4.47 -3.36 -14.24
CA LYS A 243 4.68 -3.91 -15.61
C LYS A 243 3.42 -3.80 -16.46
N GLU A 244 2.26 -4.15 -15.89
CA GLU A 244 0.97 -3.99 -16.58
C GLU A 244 0.71 -2.56 -17.02
N MET A 245 0.98 -1.56 -16.15
CA MET A 245 0.84 -0.15 -16.49
C MET A 245 1.81 0.27 -17.62
N ILE A 246 3.07 -0.20 -17.59
CA ILE A 246 4.05 0.06 -18.63
C ILE A 246 3.61 -0.57 -19.97
N ASP A 247 3.08 -1.79 -19.94
CA ASP A 247 2.57 -2.49 -21.13
C ASP A 247 1.33 -1.78 -21.73
N MET A 248 0.58 -1.02 -20.91
CA MET A 248 -0.49 -0.13 -21.37
C MET A 248 0.03 1.19 -21.96
N GLY A 249 1.34 1.44 -21.97
CA GLY A 249 1.96 2.65 -22.49
C GLY A 249 2.18 3.76 -21.47
N ILE A 250 1.98 3.52 -20.18
CA ILE A 250 2.28 4.50 -19.13
C ILE A 250 3.79 4.64 -18.98
N ASP A 251 4.31 5.85 -19.18
CA ASP A 251 5.74 6.19 -19.13
C ASP A 251 6.11 7.13 -17.99
N THR A 252 5.13 7.72 -17.33
CA THR A 252 5.32 8.69 -16.25
C THR A 252 4.56 8.26 -14.99
N PHE A 253 5.27 8.10 -13.90
CA PHE A 253 4.74 7.67 -12.60
C PHE A 253 4.93 8.78 -11.56
N VAL A 254 3.89 9.04 -10.78
CA VAL A 254 3.92 10.02 -9.69
C VAL A 254 3.56 9.31 -8.39
N GLU A 255 4.55 9.09 -7.52
CA GLU A 255 4.30 8.58 -6.18
C GLU A 255 3.82 9.71 -5.28
N ILE A 256 2.66 9.53 -4.63
CA ILE A 256 2.09 10.48 -3.68
C ILE A 256 1.97 9.85 -2.29
N GLY A 257 2.44 10.53 -1.27
CA GLY A 257 2.41 10.04 0.12
C GLY A 257 3.77 10.14 0.82
N PRO A 258 3.92 9.52 2.02
CA PRO A 258 5.16 9.64 2.79
C PRO A 258 6.30 8.81 2.17
N GLY A 259 7.48 9.40 2.10
CA GLY A 259 8.68 8.73 1.61
C GLY A 259 8.81 8.70 0.08
N LYS A 260 9.65 7.78 -0.43
CA LYS A 260 9.96 7.60 -1.87
C LYS A 260 10.26 6.15 -2.23
N THR A 261 9.70 5.23 -1.49
CA THR A 261 10.00 3.80 -1.61
C THR A 261 9.49 3.21 -2.93
N LEU A 262 8.25 3.57 -3.32
CA LEU A 262 7.65 3.06 -4.55
C LEU A 262 8.35 3.61 -5.79
N SER A 263 8.78 4.87 -5.75
CA SER A 263 9.63 5.46 -6.81
C SER A 263 10.89 4.64 -7.04
N GLY A 264 11.52 4.17 -5.96
CA GLY A 264 12.67 3.27 -6.03
C GLY A 264 12.35 1.92 -6.68
N PHE A 265 11.17 1.36 -6.41
CA PHE A 265 10.72 0.11 -7.03
C PHE A 265 10.44 0.29 -8.52
N VAL A 266 9.70 1.34 -8.90
CA VAL A 266 9.41 1.65 -10.31
C VAL A 266 10.70 1.78 -11.11
N LYS A 267 11.69 2.53 -10.61
CA LYS A 267 13.00 2.69 -11.28
C LYS A 267 13.81 1.39 -11.37
N LYS A 268 13.62 0.44 -10.47
CA LYS A 268 14.23 -0.90 -10.58
C LYS A 268 13.50 -1.79 -11.60
N ILE A 269 12.19 -1.63 -11.74
CA ILE A 269 11.39 -2.36 -12.72
C ILE A 269 11.69 -1.86 -14.14
N ASN A 270 11.69 -0.54 -14.33
CA ASN A 270 12.04 0.09 -15.60
C ASN A 270 12.76 1.43 -15.36
N LYS A 271 13.99 1.56 -15.90
CA LYS A 271 14.82 2.76 -15.75
C LYS A 271 14.40 3.90 -16.68
N ASP A 272 13.73 3.56 -17.79
CA ASP A 272 13.42 4.49 -18.87
C ASP A 272 12.15 5.32 -18.58
N VAL A 273 11.27 4.86 -17.69
CA VAL A 273 10.08 5.63 -17.30
C VAL A 273 10.43 6.85 -16.44
N LYS A 274 9.67 7.93 -16.58
CA LYS A 274 9.78 9.11 -15.72
C LYS A 274 9.14 8.78 -14.35
N VAL A 275 9.80 9.18 -13.26
CA VAL A 275 9.26 8.98 -11.90
C VAL A 275 9.41 10.27 -11.11
N LEU A 276 8.30 10.77 -10.61
CA LEU A 276 8.21 11.89 -9.69
C LEU A 276 7.75 11.38 -8.32
N ASN A 277 8.13 12.09 -7.26
CA ASN A 277 7.71 11.78 -5.89
C ASN A 277 7.23 13.05 -5.20
N ILE A 278 6.06 12.97 -4.58
CA ILE A 278 5.45 14.07 -3.84
C ILE A 278 5.24 13.62 -2.40
N ASN A 279 6.09 14.08 -1.49
CA ASN A 279 6.06 13.73 -0.07
C ASN A 279 6.13 14.95 0.88
N ASN A 280 6.29 16.16 0.33
CA ASN A 280 6.31 17.42 1.05
C ASN A 280 5.94 18.59 0.11
N SER A 281 5.81 19.80 0.65
CA SER A 281 5.44 21.00 -0.11
C SER A 281 6.42 21.35 -1.23
N GLU A 282 7.71 21.13 -1.02
CA GLU A 282 8.75 21.42 -2.02
C GLU A 282 8.62 20.47 -3.22
N SER A 283 8.57 19.16 -2.96
CA SER A 283 8.40 18.16 -4.01
C SER A 283 7.06 18.29 -4.74
N LEU A 284 6.00 18.75 -4.07
CA LEU A 284 4.72 19.07 -4.70
C LEU A 284 4.85 20.23 -5.69
N LYS A 285 5.51 21.33 -5.33
CA LYS A 285 5.75 22.47 -6.21
C LYS A 285 6.55 22.05 -7.46
N LEU A 286 7.65 21.33 -7.26
CA LEU A 286 8.46 20.82 -8.36
C LEU A 286 7.67 19.90 -9.30
N ALA A 287 6.86 19.00 -8.74
CA ALA A 287 6.03 18.11 -9.55
C ALA A 287 4.96 18.88 -10.34
N LEU A 288 4.34 19.90 -9.77
CA LEU A 288 3.38 20.76 -10.47
C LEU A 288 4.06 21.51 -11.63
N GLU A 289 5.26 22.04 -11.44
CA GLU A 289 6.03 22.68 -12.51
C GLU A 289 6.35 21.71 -13.65
N GLU A 290 6.73 20.46 -13.32
CA GLU A 290 7.07 19.44 -14.32
C GLU A 290 5.85 18.83 -15.04
N LEU A 291 4.69 18.81 -14.41
CA LEU A 291 3.44 18.24 -14.94
C LEU A 291 2.51 19.30 -15.56
N SER A 292 2.81 20.59 -15.36
CA SER A 292 2.09 21.68 -16.04
C SER A 292 2.46 21.70 -17.51
N ILE A 293 1.46 21.50 -18.37
CA ILE A 293 1.56 21.57 -19.85
C ILE A 293 1.13 22.96 -20.30
#